data_b6c76948bb2fdbf7b8ab5ff0d9220385
#
_entry.id   b6c76948bb2fdbf7b8ab5ff0d9220385
#
_cell.length_a   1.000
_cell.length_b   1.000
_cell.length_c   1.000
_cell.angle_alpha   90.00
_cell.angle_beta   90.00
_cell.angle_gamma   90.00
#
_symmetry.space_group_name_H-M   'P 1'
#
loop_
_entity.id
_entity.type
_entity.pdbx_description
1 polymer ?
#
loop_
_entity_poly.entity_id
_entity_poly.type
_entity_poly.pdbx_seq_one_letter_code
_entity_poly.pdbx_strand_id
1 'polypeptide(L)'
;MPFFSDRRLILVEDSGCFKTSSEELAEYLPQMPDTTCMIFVESAVDKRNRLYKKVKELGYAAEFSRQDAGQLARWAGGILAQNGRKIRSSTMELFLEKTGDDMENIRMELEKLICYTMGQEEITAQDVEEICTVQVTNKIFDMVTAIVTRNPRKAMDLYEDLLTLKEPPMRILFLIARQFNQLLQVKDMSERGADRGAIASRMKIAPFIAGKLIPQARAFSREQILSYVRTCVEYEEAVKSGRLQDRLAVELLITKEY
;
A
#
# COMPACT_ATOMS: atom_id res chain seq x y z
N MET A 1 19.59 12.22 34.80
CA MET A 1 20.61 11.16 34.67
C MET A 1 19.93 9.82 34.54
N PRO A 2 20.48 8.84 33.79
CA PRO A 2 19.98 7.45 33.79
C PRO A 2 20.11 6.84 35.19
N PHE A 3 19.15 5.98 35.62
CA PHE A 3 19.12 5.49 37.00
C PHE A 3 19.76 4.10 37.18
N PHE A 4 19.64 3.19 36.19
CA PHE A 4 20.24 1.85 36.22
C PHE A 4 20.95 1.47 34.91
N SER A 5 21.32 2.45 34.08
CA SER A 5 22.03 2.24 32.82
C SER A 5 22.92 3.43 32.52
N ASP A 6 23.88 3.26 31.60
CA ASP A 6 24.80 4.33 31.18
C ASP A 6 24.12 5.40 30.32
N ARG A 7 22.99 5.07 29.69
CA ARG A 7 22.28 5.96 28.78
C ARG A 7 20.75 5.89 28.94
N ARG A 8 20.08 7.01 28.65
CA ARG A 8 18.64 7.12 28.50
C ARG A 8 18.31 7.11 27.03
N LEU A 9 17.40 6.25 26.59
CA LEU A 9 16.83 6.28 25.26
C LEU A 9 15.41 6.86 25.32
N ILE A 10 15.14 7.86 24.44
CA ILE A 10 13.83 8.46 24.24
C ILE A 10 13.42 8.19 22.81
N LEU A 11 12.37 7.43 22.59
CA LEU A 11 11.76 7.18 21.29
C LEU A 11 10.52 8.08 21.15
N VAL A 12 10.46 8.85 20.08
CA VAL A 12 9.36 9.77 19.77
C VAL A 12 8.82 9.41 18.40
N GLU A 13 7.57 8.97 18.34
CA GLU A 13 6.94 8.49 17.12
C GLU A 13 5.77 9.41 16.73
N ASP A 14 5.69 9.76 15.43
CA ASP A 14 4.63 10.56 14.80
C ASP A 14 4.22 11.79 15.63
N SER A 15 5.18 12.49 16.21
CA SER A 15 4.96 13.64 17.09
C SER A 15 4.34 14.84 16.37
N GLY A 16 4.52 14.94 15.06
CA GLY A 16 4.17 16.11 14.25
C GLY A 16 5.09 17.31 14.42
N CYS A 17 6.09 17.24 15.31
CA CYS A 17 7.03 18.34 15.60
C CYS A 17 7.85 18.78 14.38
N PHE A 18 7.98 17.92 13.38
CA PHE A 18 8.69 18.23 12.13
C PHE A 18 7.78 18.81 11.03
N LYS A 19 6.48 18.90 11.27
CA LYS A 19 5.49 19.56 10.38
C LYS A 19 5.17 20.97 10.85
N THR A 20 5.03 21.14 12.17
CA THR A 20 4.75 22.42 12.83
C THR A 20 6.03 23.00 13.43
N SER A 21 6.00 24.27 13.80
CA SER A 21 7.14 24.89 14.50
C SER A 21 7.25 24.31 15.92
N SER A 22 8.42 23.79 16.26
CA SER A 22 8.77 23.27 17.58
C SER A 22 10.08 23.91 18.04
N GLU A 23 10.03 25.20 18.25
CA GLU A 23 11.22 26.02 18.54
C GLU A 23 11.87 25.65 19.87
N GLU A 24 11.05 25.44 20.91
CA GLU A 24 11.53 25.05 22.24
C GLU A 24 12.35 23.74 22.19
N LEU A 25 11.86 22.73 21.45
CA LEU A 25 12.56 21.48 21.31
C LEU A 25 13.87 21.66 20.50
N ALA A 26 13.85 22.48 19.46
CA ALA A 26 15.05 22.76 18.66
C ALA A 26 16.12 23.52 19.46
N GLU A 27 15.73 24.34 20.46
CA GLU A 27 16.63 25.04 21.36
C GLU A 27 17.14 24.16 22.50
N TYR A 28 16.34 23.17 22.92
CA TYR A 28 16.72 22.21 23.95
C TYR A 28 17.74 21.17 23.46
N LEU A 29 17.64 20.68 22.21
CA LEU A 29 18.50 19.60 21.72
C LEU A 29 20.00 19.82 21.92
N PRO A 30 20.59 21.03 21.70
CA PRO A 30 22.00 21.27 21.96
C PRO A 30 22.40 21.22 23.44
N GLN A 31 21.42 21.31 24.35
CA GLN A 31 21.64 21.29 25.81
C GLN A 31 21.39 19.89 26.41
N MET A 32 21.03 18.92 25.57
CA MET A 32 20.74 17.57 25.99
C MET A 32 22.01 16.88 26.51
N PRO A 33 21.94 16.19 27.67
CA PRO A 33 23.08 15.47 28.20
C PRO A 33 23.59 14.37 27.27
N ASP A 34 24.87 14.16 27.16
CA ASP A 34 25.54 13.12 26.35
C ASP A 34 25.07 11.69 26.73
N THR A 35 24.51 11.52 27.93
CA THR A 35 23.92 10.27 28.39
C THR A 35 22.52 10.01 27.83
N THR A 36 21.93 10.96 27.08
CA THR A 36 20.59 10.82 26.52
C THR A 36 20.68 10.65 24.99
N CYS A 37 20.04 9.62 24.47
CA CYS A 37 19.85 9.39 23.05
C CYS A 37 18.37 9.61 22.71
N MET A 38 18.06 10.48 21.75
CA MET A 38 16.71 10.74 21.29
C MET A 38 16.57 10.27 19.85
N ILE A 39 15.57 9.42 19.59
CA ILE A 39 15.25 8.91 18.26
C ILE A 39 13.86 9.42 17.89
N PHE A 40 13.76 10.11 16.76
CA PHE A 40 12.49 10.52 16.18
C PHE A 40 12.15 9.59 15.01
N VAL A 41 10.94 9.05 15.00
CA VAL A 41 10.37 8.26 13.90
C VAL A 41 9.14 9.00 13.40
N GLU A 42 9.25 9.60 12.23
CA GLU A 42 8.22 10.50 11.70
C GLU A 42 7.80 10.08 10.29
N SER A 43 6.50 9.96 10.07
CA SER A 43 5.91 9.65 8.76
C SER A 43 5.98 10.81 7.76
N ALA A 44 6.11 12.05 8.24
CA ALA A 44 6.23 13.23 7.39
C ALA A 44 7.06 14.34 8.06
N VAL A 45 8.07 14.78 7.33
CA VAL A 45 9.06 15.78 7.78
C VAL A 45 9.17 16.91 6.77
N ASP A 46 9.04 18.18 7.22
CA ASP A 46 9.46 19.33 6.43
C ASP A 46 10.96 19.57 6.66
N LYS A 47 11.77 19.30 5.64
CA LYS A 47 13.25 19.48 5.69
C LYS A 47 13.69 20.94 5.92
N ARG A 48 12.77 21.92 5.76
CA ARG A 48 13.01 23.34 6.06
C ARG A 48 12.82 23.65 7.54
N ASN A 49 12.15 22.78 8.29
CA ASN A 49 11.88 22.93 9.71
C ASN A 49 13.17 23.10 10.51
N ARG A 50 13.18 24.01 11.50
CA ARG A 50 14.32 24.31 12.37
C ARG A 50 14.78 23.08 13.17
N LEU A 51 13.82 22.31 13.70
CA LEU A 51 14.10 21.09 14.44
C LEU A 51 14.80 20.04 13.57
N TYR A 52 14.35 19.83 12.32
CA TYR A 52 15.02 18.91 11.38
C TYR A 52 16.47 19.31 11.12
N LYS A 53 16.72 20.61 10.91
CA LYS A 53 18.09 21.12 10.69
C LYS A 53 18.98 20.87 11.91
N LYS A 54 18.43 21.09 13.12
CA LYS A 54 19.16 20.83 14.37
C LYS A 54 19.44 19.34 14.59
N VAL A 55 18.47 18.47 14.34
CA VAL A 55 18.69 17.01 14.42
C VAL A 55 19.78 16.57 13.43
N LYS A 56 19.76 17.11 12.20
CA LYS A 56 20.77 16.79 11.19
C LYS A 56 22.17 17.32 11.54
N GLU A 57 22.26 18.45 12.23
CA GLU A 57 23.51 19.06 12.71
C GLU A 57 24.13 18.28 13.86
N LEU A 58 23.31 17.85 14.83
CA LEU A 58 23.76 17.21 16.08
C LEU A 58 23.84 15.68 16.00
N GLY A 59 23.22 15.08 15.00
CA GLY A 59 23.10 13.64 14.88
C GLY A 59 22.95 13.17 13.44
N TYR A 60 22.12 12.15 13.25
CA TYR A 60 21.91 11.50 11.96
C TYR A 60 20.43 11.52 11.55
N ALA A 61 20.14 11.85 10.30
CA ALA A 61 18.80 11.78 9.72
C ALA A 61 18.80 10.81 8.54
N ALA A 62 18.01 9.73 8.66
CA ALA A 62 17.79 8.76 7.61
C ALA A 62 16.38 8.94 7.00
N GLU A 63 16.29 8.86 5.69
CA GLU A 63 15.01 8.88 4.98
C GLU A 63 14.72 7.49 4.41
N PHE A 64 13.62 6.90 4.83
CA PHE A 64 13.13 5.62 4.34
C PHE A 64 11.98 5.85 3.38
N SER A 65 12.28 6.01 2.10
CA SER A 65 11.27 6.15 1.06
C SER A 65 10.73 4.79 0.61
N ARG A 66 9.50 4.78 0.07
CA ARG A 66 8.96 3.56 -0.55
C ARG A 66 9.86 3.12 -1.70
N GLN A 67 10.10 1.81 -1.75
CA GLN A 67 10.95 1.20 -2.75
C GLN A 67 10.16 0.99 -4.05
N ASP A 68 10.85 1.10 -5.19
CA ASP A 68 10.27 0.71 -6.48
C ASP A 68 10.27 -0.83 -6.65
N ALA A 69 9.53 -1.32 -7.66
CA ALA A 69 9.41 -2.76 -7.90
C ALA A 69 10.76 -3.44 -8.16
N GLY A 70 11.70 -2.75 -8.83
CA GLY A 70 13.04 -3.29 -9.10
C GLY A 70 13.89 -3.37 -7.84
N GLN A 71 13.74 -2.41 -6.93
CA GLN A 71 14.40 -2.42 -5.62
C GLN A 71 13.83 -3.52 -4.73
N LEU A 72 12.49 -3.67 -4.70
CA LEU A 72 11.81 -4.75 -3.97
C LEU A 72 12.22 -6.12 -4.50
N ALA A 73 12.27 -6.31 -5.82
CA ALA A 73 12.71 -7.57 -6.43
C ALA A 73 14.15 -7.93 -6.06
N ARG A 74 15.06 -6.95 -6.08
CA ARG A 74 16.47 -7.18 -5.68
C ARG A 74 16.59 -7.50 -4.19
N TRP A 75 15.86 -6.80 -3.35
CA TRP A 75 15.85 -7.04 -1.91
C TRP A 75 15.28 -8.43 -1.58
N ALA A 76 14.12 -8.77 -2.13
CA ALA A 76 13.50 -10.08 -1.97
C ALA A 76 14.41 -11.21 -2.49
N GLY A 77 15.01 -11.03 -3.67
CA GLY A 77 15.97 -11.95 -4.24
C GLY A 77 17.22 -12.15 -3.36
N GLY A 78 17.68 -11.08 -2.71
CA GLY A 78 18.79 -11.15 -1.74
C GLY A 78 18.45 -12.00 -0.52
N ILE A 79 17.23 -11.87 0.03
CA ILE A 79 16.76 -12.72 1.14
C ILE A 79 16.68 -14.18 0.72
N LEU A 80 16.14 -14.47 -0.47
CA LEU A 80 16.05 -15.83 -0.99
C LEU A 80 17.44 -16.45 -1.20
N ALA A 81 18.38 -15.69 -1.77
CA ALA A 81 19.75 -16.15 -1.99
C ALA A 81 20.48 -16.48 -0.69
N GLN A 82 20.29 -15.66 0.38
CA GLN A 82 20.85 -15.94 1.71
C GLN A 82 20.30 -17.25 2.31
N ASN A 83 19.09 -17.66 1.91
CA ASN A 83 18.46 -18.92 2.32
C ASN A 83 18.68 -20.06 1.30
N GLY A 84 19.63 -19.90 0.36
CA GLY A 84 19.98 -20.93 -0.64
C GLY A 84 18.88 -21.18 -1.67
N ARG A 85 17.99 -20.21 -1.92
CA ARG A 85 16.89 -20.31 -2.88
C ARG A 85 17.14 -19.44 -4.10
N LYS A 86 16.69 -19.92 -5.24
CA LYS A 86 16.68 -19.20 -6.51
C LYS A 86 15.23 -18.92 -6.92
N ILE A 87 15.01 -17.86 -7.66
CA ILE A 87 13.70 -17.50 -8.22
C ILE A 87 13.91 -16.85 -9.58
N ARG A 88 13.08 -17.17 -10.56
CA ARG A 88 13.11 -16.54 -11.89
C ARG A 88 12.47 -15.17 -11.84
N SER A 89 12.88 -14.26 -12.72
CA SER A 89 12.32 -12.90 -12.79
C SER A 89 10.80 -12.89 -12.94
N SER A 90 10.26 -13.77 -13.81
CA SER A 90 8.81 -13.89 -13.99
C SER A 90 8.06 -14.35 -12.74
N THR A 91 8.65 -15.28 -11.98
CA THR A 91 8.10 -15.77 -10.71
C THR A 91 8.20 -14.69 -9.61
N MET A 92 9.29 -13.90 -9.61
CA MET A 92 9.43 -12.75 -8.71
C MET A 92 8.39 -11.66 -9.01
N GLU A 93 8.12 -11.39 -10.28
CA GLU A 93 7.05 -10.46 -10.69
C GLU A 93 5.68 -10.96 -10.19
N LEU A 94 5.35 -12.23 -10.39
CA LEU A 94 4.14 -12.85 -9.86
C LEU A 94 4.06 -12.75 -8.33
N PHE A 95 5.16 -13.01 -7.64
CA PHE A 95 5.25 -12.89 -6.18
C PHE A 95 4.94 -11.46 -5.72
N LEU A 96 5.62 -10.44 -6.29
CA LEU A 96 5.37 -9.05 -5.96
C LEU A 96 3.97 -8.58 -6.38
N GLU A 97 3.42 -9.15 -7.45
CA GLU A 97 2.04 -8.91 -7.84
C GLU A 97 1.05 -9.35 -6.76
N LYS A 98 1.26 -10.53 -6.16
CA LYS A 98 0.40 -11.06 -5.08
C LYS A 98 0.59 -10.34 -3.75
N THR A 99 1.85 -10.06 -3.38
CA THR A 99 2.20 -9.52 -2.06
C THR A 99 2.11 -8.00 -1.97
N GLY A 100 2.14 -7.29 -3.11
CA GLY A 100 2.12 -5.83 -3.15
C GLY A 100 3.49 -5.20 -2.89
N ASP A 101 3.50 -3.96 -2.38
CA ASP A 101 4.69 -3.14 -2.17
C ASP A 101 5.05 -2.91 -0.68
N ASP A 102 4.32 -3.52 0.23
CA ASP A 102 4.61 -3.49 1.65
C ASP A 102 5.73 -4.46 2.02
N MET A 103 6.86 -3.91 2.50
CA MET A 103 8.07 -4.70 2.76
C MET A 103 7.90 -5.71 3.90
N GLU A 104 7.08 -5.40 4.89
CA GLU A 104 6.81 -6.32 5.99
C GLU A 104 5.98 -7.51 5.52
N ASN A 105 4.94 -7.25 4.73
CA ASN A 105 4.15 -8.29 4.10
C ASN A 105 4.99 -9.15 3.14
N ILE A 106 5.82 -8.52 2.29
CA ILE A 106 6.75 -9.24 1.40
C ILE A 106 7.66 -10.17 2.21
N ARG A 107 8.20 -9.70 3.34
CA ARG A 107 9.06 -10.49 4.21
C ARG A 107 8.34 -11.70 4.78
N MET A 108 7.13 -11.51 5.32
CA MET A 108 6.32 -12.62 5.87
C MET A 108 6.00 -13.67 4.80
N GLU A 109 5.63 -13.24 3.60
CA GLU A 109 5.33 -14.14 2.49
C GLU A 109 6.60 -14.88 1.99
N LEU A 110 7.78 -14.21 1.99
CA LEU A 110 9.06 -14.86 1.69
C LEU A 110 9.41 -15.92 2.74
N GLU A 111 9.23 -15.64 4.02
CA GLU A 111 9.47 -16.61 5.10
C GLU A 111 8.59 -17.87 4.91
N LYS A 112 7.31 -17.71 4.56
CA LYS A 112 6.42 -18.84 4.24
C LYS A 112 6.93 -19.64 3.03
N LEU A 113 7.32 -18.97 1.95
CA LEU A 113 7.86 -19.63 0.76
C LEU A 113 9.14 -20.39 1.06
N ILE A 114 10.06 -19.80 1.82
CA ILE A 114 11.33 -20.44 2.21
C ILE A 114 11.05 -21.71 3.02
N CYS A 115 10.11 -21.64 3.98
CA CYS A 115 9.73 -22.81 4.77
C CYS A 115 9.04 -23.89 3.92
N TYR A 116 8.11 -23.49 3.05
CA TYR A 116 7.38 -24.44 2.19
C TYR A 116 8.29 -25.16 1.19
N THR A 117 9.22 -24.44 0.58
CA THR A 117 10.16 -24.98 -0.40
C THR A 117 11.41 -25.58 0.23
N MET A 118 11.34 -26.01 1.51
CA MET A 118 12.49 -26.62 2.19
C MET A 118 12.96 -27.87 1.43
N GLY A 119 14.26 -27.88 1.05
CA GLY A 119 14.84 -28.95 0.25
C GLY A 119 14.82 -28.71 -1.27
N GLN A 120 14.16 -27.67 -1.77
CA GLN A 120 14.19 -27.29 -3.18
C GLN A 120 15.23 -26.18 -3.40
N GLU A 121 15.86 -26.11 -4.58
CA GLU A 121 16.77 -25.02 -4.94
C GLU A 121 16.04 -23.82 -5.54
N GLU A 122 14.95 -24.04 -6.27
CA GLU A 122 14.22 -23.02 -7.02
C GLU A 122 12.78 -22.92 -6.56
N ILE A 123 12.32 -21.68 -6.33
CA ILE A 123 10.92 -21.36 -6.08
C ILE A 123 10.21 -21.21 -7.43
N THR A 124 9.14 -21.97 -7.61
CA THR A 124 8.35 -22.00 -8.85
C THR A 124 7.13 -21.05 -8.76
N ALA A 125 6.52 -20.77 -9.91
CA ALA A 125 5.27 -20.03 -9.96
C ALA A 125 4.15 -20.78 -9.22
N GLN A 126 4.15 -22.11 -9.23
CA GLN A 126 3.17 -22.92 -8.52
C GLN A 126 3.30 -22.75 -7.00
N ASP A 127 4.52 -22.74 -6.44
CA ASP A 127 4.74 -22.51 -5.01
C ASP A 127 4.19 -21.13 -4.58
N VAL A 128 4.42 -20.10 -5.41
CA VAL A 128 3.88 -18.75 -5.17
C VAL A 128 2.36 -18.75 -5.22
N GLU A 129 1.75 -19.46 -6.17
CA GLU A 129 0.29 -19.56 -6.29
C GLU A 129 -0.34 -20.27 -5.10
N GLU A 130 0.28 -21.32 -4.58
CA GLU A 130 -0.25 -22.14 -3.49
C GLU A 130 -0.07 -21.48 -2.11
N ILE A 131 1.06 -20.81 -1.89
CA ILE A 131 1.43 -20.36 -0.53
C ILE A 131 1.19 -18.88 -0.31
N CYS A 132 1.43 -18.03 -1.32
CA CYS A 132 1.31 -16.59 -1.11
C CYS A 132 -0.15 -16.13 -1.08
N THR A 133 -0.48 -15.42 -0.01
CA THR A 133 -1.81 -14.85 0.16
C THR A 133 -1.98 -13.62 -0.72
N VAL A 134 -3.05 -13.61 -1.52
CA VAL A 134 -3.42 -12.42 -2.31
C VAL A 134 -3.91 -11.33 -1.38
N GLN A 135 -3.28 -10.15 -1.45
CA GLN A 135 -3.71 -9.02 -0.63
C GLN A 135 -5.12 -8.56 -0.96
N VAL A 136 -5.82 -8.05 0.07
CA VAL A 136 -7.16 -7.44 -0.06
C VAL A 136 -7.22 -6.42 -1.19
N THR A 137 -6.18 -5.57 -1.31
CA THR A 137 -6.10 -4.55 -2.37
C THR A 137 -6.10 -5.16 -3.77
N ASN A 138 -5.44 -6.31 -3.96
CA ASN A 138 -5.41 -7.00 -5.26
C ASN A 138 -6.77 -7.66 -5.55
N LYS A 139 -7.42 -8.26 -4.55
CA LYS A 139 -8.79 -8.78 -4.72
C LYS A 139 -9.78 -7.66 -5.08
N ILE A 140 -9.65 -6.48 -4.48
CA ILE A 140 -10.44 -5.30 -4.87
C ILE A 140 -10.17 -4.87 -6.31
N PHE A 141 -8.90 -4.87 -6.72
CA PHE A 141 -8.53 -4.57 -8.11
C PHE A 141 -9.18 -5.55 -9.09
N ASP A 142 -9.12 -6.85 -8.79
CA ASP A 142 -9.71 -7.91 -9.61
C ASP A 142 -11.24 -7.82 -9.62
N MET A 143 -11.84 -7.47 -8.49
CA MET A 143 -13.29 -7.25 -8.38
C MET A 143 -13.74 -6.07 -9.25
N VAL A 144 -13.02 -4.94 -9.21
CA VAL A 144 -13.30 -3.81 -10.10
C VAL A 144 -13.08 -4.20 -11.56
N THR A 145 -12.08 -5.03 -11.87
CA THR A 145 -11.90 -5.58 -13.24
C THR A 145 -13.09 -6.43 -13.66
N ALA A 146 -13.62 -7.28 -12.77
CA ALA A 146 -14.79 -8.09 -13.04
C ALA A 146 -16.04 -7.24 -13.28
N ILE A 147 -16.21 -6.15 -12.53
CA ILE A 147 -17.28 -5.15 -12.77
C ILE A 147 -17.13 -4.53 -14.17
N VAL A 148 -15.90 -4.10 -14.54
CA VAL A 148 -15.60 -3.52 -15.87
C VAL A 148 -15.97 -4.47 -17.00
N THR A 149 -15.61 -5.74 -16.85
CA THR A 149 -15.81 -6.77 -17.88
C THR A 149 -17.22 -7.37 -17.84
N ARG A 150 -18.14 -6.76 -17.08
CA ARG A 150 -19.51 -7.20 -16.89
C ARG A 150 -19.62 -8.68 -16.47
N ASN A 151 -18.78 -9.07 -15.53
CA ASN A 151 -18.78 -10.39 -14.92
C ASN A 151 -19.19 -10.31 -13.44
N PRO A 152 -20.49 -10.10 -13.15
CA PRO A 152 -20.98 -9.93 -11.79
C PRO A 152 -20.76 -11.19 -10.92
N ARG A 153 -20.79 -12.37 -11.53
CA ARG A 153 -20.53 -13.63 -10.82
C ARG A 153 -19.12 -13.64 -10.24
N LYS A 154 -18.10 -13.36 -11.06
CA LYS A 154 -16.71 -13.29 -10.60
C LYS A 154 -16.50 -12.18 -9.56
N ALA A 155 -17.15 -11.03 -9.73
CA ALA A 155 -17.08 -9.94 -8.76
C ALA A 155 -17.69 -10.35 -7.42
N MET A 156 -18.80 -11.10 -7.43
CA MET A 156 -19.45 -11.62 -6.22
C MET A 156 -18.60 -12.70 -5.53
N ASP A 157 -18.03 -13.65 -6.29
CA ASP A 157 -17.10 -14.66 -5.75
C ASP A 157 -15.91 -13.99 -5.00
N LEU A 158 -15.33 -12.94 -5.59
CA LEU A 158 -14.25 -12.17 -4.96
C LEU A 158 -14.72 -11.41 -3.72
N TYR A 159 -15.97 -10.94 -3.70
CA TYR A 159 -16.57 -10.31 -2.53
C TYR A 159 -16.76 -11.31 -1.39
N GLU A 160 -17.29 -12.50 -1.66
CA GLU A 160 -17.43 -13.58 -0.67
C GLU A 160 -16.08 -14.00 -0.09
N ASP A 161 -15.04 -14.07 -0.92
CA ASP A 161 -13.67 -14.32 -0.48
C ASP A 161 -13.20 -13.26 0.53
N LEU A 162 -13.47 -11.97 0.26
CA LEU A 162 -13.12 -10.88 1.17
C LEU A 162 -13.88 -10.97 2.50
N LEU A 163 -15.16 -11.34 2.46
CA LEU A 163 -15.95 -11.59 3.67
C LEU A 163 -15.41 -12.77 4.48
N THR A 164 -14.97 -13.83 3.82
CA THR A 164 -14.34 -15.00 4.45
C THR A 164 -13.04 -14.61 5.16
N LEU A 165 -12.29 -13.64 4.62
CA LEU A 165 -11.12 -13.03 5.25
C LEU A 165 -11.49 -12.06 6.38
N LYS A 166 -12.79 -11.97 6.74
CA LYS A 166 -13.35 -11.06 7.76
C LYS A 166 -13.13 -9.57 7.45
N GLU A 167 -12.99 -9.22 6.18
CA GLU A 167 -12.96 -7.80 5.80
C GLU A 167 -14.36 -7.18 5.97
N PRO A 168 -14.48 -6.06 6.69
CA PRO A 168 -15.78 -5.39 6.87
C PRO A 168 -16.32 -4.87 5.53
N PRO A 169 -17.63 -5.07 5.22
CA PRO A 169 -18.23 -4.60 3.97
C PRO A 169 -18.02 -3.10 3.72
N MET A 170 -18.09 -2.28 4.74
CA MET A 170 -17.83 -0.84 4.63
C MET A 170 -16.39 -0.52 4.22
N ARG A 171 -15.41 -1.32 4.67
CA ARG A 171 -14.02 -1.18 4.24
C ARG A 171 -13.86 -1.60 2.77
N ILE A 172 -14.55 -2.66 2.36
CA ILE A 172 -14.58 -3.09 0.96
C ILE A 172 -15.17 -1.98 0.07
N LEU A 173 -16.31 -1.40 0.45
CA LEU A 173 -16.95 -0.29 -0.25
C LEU A 173 -15.99 0.91 -0.39
N PHE A 174 -15.32 1.28 0.69
CA PHE A 174 -14.30 2.34 0.69
C PHE A 174 -13.14 2.03 -0.28
N LEU A 175 -12.64 0.81 -0.29
CA LEU A 175 -11.53 0.40 -1.17
C LEU A 175 -11.96 0.40 -2.64
N ILE A 176 -13.20 0.01 -2.95
CA ILE A 176 -13.79 0.12 -4.29
C ILE A 176 -13.87 1.60 -4.71
N ALA A 177 -14.41 2.46 -3.86
CA ALA A 177 -14.48 3.90 -4.12
C ALA A 177 -13.09 4.51 -4.37
N ARG A 178 -12.10 4.13 -3.56
CA ARG A 178 -10.70 4.52 -3.75
C ARG A 178 -10.16 4.07 -5.11
N GLN A 179 -10.45 2.84 -5.52
CA GLN A 179 -10.02 2.30 -6.81
C GLN A 179 -10.61 3.10 -7.97
N PHE A 180 -11.92 3.39 -7.94
CA PHE A 180 -12.56 4.21 -8.96
C PHE A 180 -12.01 5.64 -9.01
N ASN A 181 -11.69 6.25 -7.86
CA ASN A 181 -11.02 7.54 -7.81
C ASN A 181 -9.62 7.50 -8.44
N GLN A 182 -8.87 6.41 -8.24
CA GLN A 182 -7.58 6.21 -8.92
C GLN A 182 -7.75 6.06 -10.43
N LEU A 183 -8.76 5.32 -10.88
CA LEU A 183 -9.08 5.17 -12.30
C LEU A 183 -9.43 6.52 -12.95
N LEU A 184 -10.18 7.37 -12.25
CA LEU A 184 -10.50 8.73 -12.74
C LEU A 184 -9.24 9.57 -12.92
N GLN A 185 -8.33 9.54 -11.95
CA GLN A 185 -7.05 10.26 -12.05
C GLN A 185 -6.18 9.74 -13.21
N VAL A 186 -6.08 8.41 -13.35
CA VAL A 186 -5.34 7.79 -14.45
C VAL A 186 -5.95 8.17 -15.80
N LYS A 187 -7.28 8.16 -15.90
CA LYS A 187 -7.98 8.55 -17.11
C LYS A 187 -7.69 10.00 -17.50
N ASP A 188 -7.83 10.93 -16.56
CA ASP A 188 -7.53 12.35 -16.77
C ASP A 188 -6.08 12.58 -17.21
N MET A 189 -5.12 11.87 -16.62
CA MET A 189 -3.71 11.96 -17.00
C MET A 189 -3.45 11.35 -18.39
N SER A 190 -4.04 10.20 -18.70
CA SER A 190 -3.89 9.52 -19.97
C SER A 190 -4.48 10.34 -21.12
N GLU A 191 -5.64 10.99 -20.91
CA GLU A 191 -6.28 11.90 -21.89
C GLU A 191 -5.44 13.15 -22.16
N ARG A 192 -4.61 13.57 -21.20
CA ARG A 192 -3.61 14.65 -21.35
C ARG A 192 -2.27 14.18 -21.93
N GLY A 193 -2.17 12.93 -22.38
CA GLY A 193 -0.98 12.36 -23.00
C GLY A 193 0.12 11.91 -22.05
N ALA A 194 -0.16 11.78 -20.75
CA ALA A 194 0.82 11.26 -19.81
C ALA A 194 1.11 9.77 -20.09
N ASP A 195 2.39 9.42 -20.14
CA ASP A 195 2.83 8.04 -20.26
C ASP A 195 2.75 7.28 -18.93
N ARG A 196 3.01 5.98 -18.98
CA ARG A 196 3.00 5.08 -17.81
C ARG A 196 3.95 5.57 -16.70
N GLY A 197 5.13 6.05 -17.05
CA GLY A 197 6.15 6.51 -16.11
C GLY A 197 5.71 7.79 -15.40
N ALA A 198 5.17 8.75 -16.14
CA ALA A 198 4.64 10.00 -15.60
C ALA A 198 3.44 9.76 -14.67
N ILE A 199 2.53 8.84 -15.05
CA ILE A 199 1.40 8.44 -14.20
C ILE A 199 1.91 7.81 -12.89
N ALA A 200 2.81 6.84 -12.98
CA ALA A 200 3.39 6.17 -11.81
C ALA A 200 4.05 7.17 -10.84
N SER A 201 4.88 8.06 -11.37
CA SER A 201 5.56 9.09 -10.59
C SER A 201 4.59 10.06 -9.91
N ARG A 202 3.58 10.57 -10.66
CA ARG A 202 2.64 11.56 -10.14
C ARG A 202 1.69 10.97 -9.09
N MET A 203 1.26 9.73 -9.27
CA MET A 203 0.41 9.00 -8.31
C MET A 203 1.20 8.38 -7.17
N LYS A 204 2.53 8.39 -7.22
CA LYS A 204 3.44 7.75 -6.25
C LYS A 204 3.16 6.25 -6.10
N ILE A 205 2.91 5.56 -7.22
CA ILE A 205 2.66 4.12 -7.31
C ILE A 205 3.77 3.45 -8.13
N ALA A 206 3.93 2.14 -7.94
CA ALA A 206 4.88 1.38 -8.74
C ALA A 206 4.47 1.35 -10.24
N PRO A 207 5.41 1.38 -11.21
CA PRO A 207 5.10 1.39 -12.63
C PRO A 207 4.24 0.21 -13.10
N PHE A 208 4.37 -0.97 -12.47
CA PHE A 208 3.53 -2.12 -12.82
C PHE A 208 2.07 -1.92 -12.39
N ILE A 209 1.80 -1.21 -11.26
CA ILE A 209 0.45 -0.84 -10.84
C ILE A 209 -0.18 0.14 -11.85
N ALA A 210 0.57 1.16 -12.28
CA ALA A 210 0.11 2.06 -13.34
C ALA A 210 -0.21 1.28 -14.63
N GLY A 211 0.61 0.26 -14.97
CA GLY A 211 0.37 -0.63 -16.11
C GLY A 211 -0.95 -1.40 -16.03
N LYS A 212 -1.43 -1.75 -14.83
CA LYS A 212 -2.73 -2.39 -14.62
C LYS A 212 -3.89 -1.39 -14.62
N LEU A 213 -3.69 -0.21 -14.04
CA LEU A 213 -4.73 0.82 -13.93
C LEU A 213 -5.08 1.45 -15.29
N ILE A 214 -4.11 1.65 -16.18
CA ILE A 214 -4.33 2.28 -17.49
C ILE A 214 -5.35 1.51 -18.36
N PRO A 215 -5.25 0.18 -18.56
CA PRO A 215 -6.26 -0.58 -19.29
C PRO A 215 -7.63 -0.51 -18.64
N GLN A 216 -7.71 -0.62 -17.30
CA GLN A 216 -8.98 -0.47 -16.57
C GLN A 216 -9.60 0.92 -16.80
N ALA A 217 -8.82 1.99 -16.66
CA ALA A 217 -9.31 3.36 -16.88
C ALA A 217 -9.79 3.61 -18.32
N ARG A 218 -9.19 2.93 -19.30
CA ARG A 218 -9.63 3.01 -20.71
C ARG A 218 -10.97 2.32 -20.96
N ALA A 219 -11.27 1.26 -20.23
CA ALA A 219 -12.47 0.46 -20.41
C ALA A 219 -13.76 1.15 -19.91
N PHE A 220 -13.64 2.18 -19.06
CA PHE A 220 -14.77 2.99 -18.60
C PHE A 220 -14.84 4.35 -19.31
N SER A 221 -16.05 4.87 -19.50
CA SER A 221 -16.22 6.30 -19.74
C SER A 221 -15.99 7.09 -18.45
N ARG A 222 -15.72 8.39 -18.59
CA ARG A 222 -15.58 9.27 -17.41
C ARG A 222 -16.87 9.32 -16.59
N GLU A 223 -18.01 9.35 -17.25
CA GLU A 223 -19.34 9.38 -16.64
C GLU A 223 -19.60 8.11 -15.83
N GLN A 224 -19.22 6.95 -16.36
CA GLN A 224 -19.34 5.67 -15.66
C GLN A 224 -18.51 5.66 -14.38
N ILE A 225 -17.23 6.07 -14.42
CA ILE A 225 -16.38 6.14 -13.22
C ILE A 225 -17.00 7.08 -12.18
N LEU A 226 -17.43 8.28 -12.61
CA LEU A 226 -18.07 9.24 -11.70
C LEU A 226 -19.38 8.71 -11.10
N SER A 227 -20.16 7.95 -11.87
CA SER A 227 -21.37 7.32 -11.38
C SER A 227 -21.07 6.28 -10.31
N TYR A 228 -20.03 5.43 -10.49
CA TYR A 228 -19.60 4.50 -9.43
C TYR A 228 -19.14 5.22 -8.17
N VAL A 229 -18.34 6.27 -8.30
CA VAL A 229 -17.89 7.06 -7.14
C VAL A 229 -19.08 7.66 -6.39
N ARG A 230 -20.05 8.25 -7.09
CA ARG A 230 -21.27 8.81 -6.47
C ARG A 230 -22.09 7.72 -5.77
N THR A 231 -22.32 6.59 -6.42
CA THR A 231 -23.03 5.47 -5.81
C THR A 231 -22.34 4.94 -4.55
N CYS A 232 -21.00 4.88 -4.54
CA CYS A 232 -20.27 4.50 -3.31
C CYS A 232 -20.54 5.49 -2.16
N VAL A 233 -20.57 6.79 -2.44
CA VAL A 233 -20.87 7.82 -1.42
C VAL A 233 -22.31 7.72 -0.94
N GLU A 234 -23.27 7.56 -1.86
CA GLU A 234 -24.69 7.39 -1.53
C GLU A 234 -24.94 6.16 -0.67
N TYR A 235 -24.29 5.03 -0.99
CA TYR A 235 -24.43 3.80 -0.22
C TYR A 235 -23.73 3.89 1.13
N GLU A 236 -22.57 4.55 1.22
CA GLU A 236 -21.90 4.81 2.49
C GLU A 236 -22.80 5.63 3.43
N GLU A 237 -23.44 6.68 2.92
CA GLU A 237 -24.38 7.51 3.67
C GLU A 237 -25.63 6.71 4.08
N ALA A 238 -26.18 5.90 3.17
CA ALA A 238 -27.35 5.06 3.44
C ALA A 238 -27.06 4.03 4.54
N VAL A 239 -25.88 3.41 4.54
CA VAL A 239 -25.45 2.47 5.59
C VAL A 239 -25.25 3.20 6.92
N LYS A 240 -24.54 4.33 6.93
CA LYS A 240 -24.31 5.12 8.17
C LYS A 240 -25.60 5.65 8.79
N SER A 241 -26.62 5.92 7.97
CA SER A 241 -27.95 6.35 8.45
C SER A 241 -28.92 5.20 8.74
N GLY A 242 -28.49 3.94 8.60
CA GLY A 242 -29.32 2.76 8.85
C GLY A 242 -30.36 2.45 7.77
N ARG A 243 -30.35 3.15 6.62
CA ARG A 243 -31.28 2.95 5.51
C ARG A 243 -30.92 1.75 4.63
N LEU A 244 -29.68 1.27 4.70
CA LEU A 244 -29.18 0.15 3.91
C LEU A 244 -28.28 -0.72 4.77
N GLN A 245 -28.34 -2.04 4.58
CA GLN A 245 -27.37 -2.96 5.20
C GLN A 245 -26.02 -2.89 4.47
N ASP A 246 -24.94 -2.96 5.21
CA ASP A 246 -23.56 -2.82 4.67
C ASP A 246 -23.21 -3.89 3.62
N ARG A 247 -23.60 -5.14 3.83
CA ARG A 247 -23.42 -6.23 2.84
C ARG A 247 -24.18 -5.94 1.56
N LEU A 248 -25.44 -5.57 1.69
CA LEU A 248 -26.31 -5.30 0.55
C LEU A 248 -25.80 -4.11 -0.27
N ALA A 249 -25.19 -3.11 0.37
CA ALA A 249 -24.60 -1.96 -0.32
C ALA A 249 -23.52 -2.38 -1.33
N VAL A 250 -22.65 -3.32 -0.94
CA VAL A 250 -21.59 -3.82 -1.84
C VAL A 250 -22.20 -4.71 -2.94
N GLU A 251 -23.14 -5.58 -2.62
CA GLU A 251 -23.84 -6.45 -3.58
C GLU A 251 -24.56 -5.64 -4.67
N LEU A 252 -25.30 -4.60 -4.28
CA LEU A 252 -25.95 -3.67 -5.20
C LEU A 252 -24.97 -2.90 -6.08
N LEU A 253 -23.80 -2.54 -5.54
CA LEU A 253 -22.76 -1.88 -6.30
C LEU A 253 -22.15 -2.81 -7.36
N ILE A 254 -21.92 -4.09 -7.02
CA ILE A 254 -21.38 -5.11 -7.93
C ILE A 254 -22.35 -5.42 -9.07
N THR A 255 -23.64 -5.46 -8.76
CA THR A 255 -24.70 -5.82 -9.74
C THR A 255 -25.26 -4.62 -10.50
N LYS A 256 -24.73 -3.42 -10.24
CA LYS A 256 -25.20 -2.21 -10.91
C LYS A 256 -24.94 -2.26 -12.41
N GLU A 257 -26.00 -2.18 -13.21
CA GLU A 257 -25.94 -2.07 -14.67
C GLU A 257 -25.91 -0.60 -15.11
N TYR A 258 -25.15 -0.31 -16.21
CA TYR A 258 -25.06 0.99 -16.88
C TYR A 258 -25.37 0.84 -18.37
#